data_663a3248fcb9bff370a6e9a7ca488fa4
#
_entry.id   663a3248fcb9bff370a6e9a7ca488fa4
#
_cell.length_a   1.000
_cell.length_b   1.000
_cell.length_c   1.000
_cell.angle_alpha   90.00
_cell.angle_beta   90.00
_cell.angle_gamma   90.00
#
_symmetry.space_group_name_H-M   'P 1'
#
loop_
_entity.id
_entity.type
_entity.pdbx_description
1 polymer ?
#
loop_
_entity_poly.entity_id
_entity_poly.type
_entity_poly.pdbx_seq_one_letter_code
_entity_poly.pdbx_strand_id
1 'polypeptide(L)'
;MTQLIQELGDCHFYTECFDITDGEKRHSFCEHVYQEFGTVDVLVNNAGANTKKDKITDINLNDLRYMFELNCVSSLGMIQEVYPLMAERKRGLFVNILSSCCLFNNPMTGSYSATKDAMEGISKILTKEAKADNIGVCNVYPGGVDTNFRAKANPNYLRPETVAKMIKNCIEVEDGCVHDIVLRPFIEDNIP
;
A
#
# COMPACT_ATOMS: atom_id res chain seq x y z
N MET A 1 8.54 16.84 4.38
CA MET A 1 7.56 17.07 5.45
C MET A 1 7.02 18.49 5.44
N THR A 2 7.81 19.52 5.66
CA THR A 2 7.37 20.94 5.75
C THR A 2 6.54 21.44 4.55
N GLN A 3 6.92 21.04 3.32
CA GLN A 3 6.17 21.41 2.11
C GLN A 3 4.76 20.77 2.05
N LEU A 4 4.65 19.51 2.41
CA LEU A 4 3.36 18.80 2.47
C LEU A 4 2.43 19.43 3.50
N ILE A 5 2.95 19.81 4.66
CA ILE A 5 2.20 20.50 5.72
C ILE A 5 1.61 21.82 5.22
N GLN A 6 2.39 22.60 4.43
CA GLN A 6 1.92 23.85 3.83
C GLN A 6 0.83 23.64 2.78
N GLU A 7 0.86 22.53 2.03
CA GLU A 7 -0.12 22.20 1.00
C GLU A 7 -1.45 21.69 1.58
N LEU A 8 -1.44 21.07 2.78
CA LEU A 8 -2.64 20.51 3.42
C LEU A 8 -3.50 21.57 4.16
N GLY A 9 -2.99 22.77 4.38
CA GLY A 9 -3.75 23.88 4.97
C GLY A 9 -4.21 23.58 6.40
N ASP A 10 -5.49 23.85 6.70
CA ASP A 10 -6.08 23.71 8.04
C ASP A 10 -6.46 22.27 8.43
N CYS A 11 -6.01 21.25 7.69
CA CYS A 11 -6.26 19.86 8.06
C CYS A 11 -5.49 19.49 9.33
N HIS A 12 -6.18 18.83 10.27
CA HIS A 12 -5.51 18.24 11.44
C HIS A 12 -4.80 16.96 11.00
N PHE A 13 -3.50 16.87 11.22
CA PHE A 13 -2.71 15.69 10.89
C PHE A 13 -1.57 15.48 11.90
N TYR A 14 -1.22 14.22 12.09
CA TYR A 14 -0.08 13.78 12.88
C TYR A 14 0.93 13.10 11.99
N THR A 15 2.22 13.34 12.20
CA THR A 15 3.28 12.79 11.37
C THR A 15 4.47 12.32 12.20
N GLU A 16 4.96 11.14 11.88
CA GLU A 16 6.24 10.64 12.39
C GLU A 16 7.14 10.16 11.23
N CYS A 17 8.45 10.18 11.46
CA CYS A 17 9.43 9.65 10.53
C CYS A 17 10.19 8.50 11.20
N PHE A 18 9.93 7.28 10.74
CA PHE A 18 10.56 6.07 11.26
C PHE A 18 10.69 5.00 10.17
N ASP A 19 11.50 3.98 10.44
CA ASP A 19 11.55 2.80 9.59
C ASP A 19 10.33 1.92 9.84
N ILE A 20 9.47 1.76 8.86
CA ILE A 20 8.23 0.99 8.99
C ILE A 20 8.48 -0.51 9.21
N THR A 21 9.69 -1.00 8.99
CA THR A 21 10.08 -2.39 9.33
C THR A 21 10.30 -2.59 10.84
N ASP A 22 10.46 -1.49 11.61
CA ASP A 22 10.57 -1.52 13.06
C ASP A 22 9.19 -1.69 13.72
N GLY A 23 8.96 -2.88 14.30
CA GLY A 23 7.67 -3.23 14.92
C GLY A 23 7.31 -2.38 16.12
N GLU A 24 8.28 -2.02 16.97
CA GLU A 24 8.02 -1.18 18.16
C GLU A 24 7.61 0.23 17.76
N LYS A 25 8.23 0.77 16.74
CA LYS A 25 7.87 2.10 16.23
C LYS A 25 6.52 2.11 15.52
N ARG A 26 6.16 1.05 14.78
CA ARG A 26 4.79 0.91 14.22
C ARG A 26 3.75 0.92 15.32
N HIS A 27 3.95 0.13 16.36
CA HIS A 27 3.04 0.06 17.50
C HIS A 27 2.90 1.43 18.17
N SER A 28 4.01 2.06 18.54
CA SER A 28 4.01 3.40 19.16
C SER A 28 3.32 4.45 18.29
N PHE A 29 3.55 4.44 16.99
CA PHE A 29 2.89 5.33 16.04
C PHE A 29 1.36 5.13 16.05
N CYS A 30 0.90 3.88 15.98
CA CYS A 30 -0.54 3.58 16.00
C CYS A 30 -1.19 3.97 17.33
N GLU A 31 -0.51 3.78 18.46
CA GLU A 31 -0.99 4.25 19.76
C GLU A 31 -1.14 5.79 19.80
N HIS A 32 -0.14 6.54 19.31
CA HIS A 32 -0.23 8.00 19.23
C HIS A 32 -1.37 8.47 18.33
N VAL A 33 -1.54 7.85 17.15
CA VAL A 33 -2.66 8.15 16.25
C VAL A 33 -3.99 7.89 16.95
N TYR A 34 -4.13 6.78 17.67
CA TYR A 34 -5.34 6.47 18.40
C TYR A 34 -5.61 7.44 19.54
N GLN A 35 -4.58 7.84 20.30
CA GLN A 35 -4.71 8.85 21.38
C GLN A 35 -5.14 10.20 20.83
N GLU A 36 -4.63 10.62 19.67
CA GLU A 36 -4.91 11.92 19.07
C GLU A 36 -6.28 11.98 18.38
N PHE A 37 -6.67 10.93 17.64
CA PHE A 37 -7.87 10.94 16.80
C PHE A 37 -8.98 10.02 17.30
N GLY A 38 -8.72 9.13 18.27
CA GLY A 38 -9.67 8.19 18.84
C GLY A 38 -10.03 7.01 17.93
N THR A 39 -9.68 7.04 16.66
CA THR A 39 -10.01 5.98 15.69
C THR A 39 -9.19 6.07 14.42
N VAL A 40 -9.22 4.97 13.64
CA VAL A 40 -8.75 4.92 12.25
C VAL A 40 -9.90 4.38 11.39
N ASP A 41 -10.39 5.16 10.44
CA ASP A 41 -11.43 4.73 9.50
C ASP A 41 -10.84 4.11 8.22
N VAL A 42 -9.67 4.58 7.81
CA VAL A 42 -8.99 4.09 6.61
C VAL A 42 -7.49 3.91 6.87
N LEU A 43 -6.96 2.74 6.58
CA LEU A 43 -5.51 2.50 6.52
C LEU A 43 -5.08 2.33 5.07
N VAL A 44 -4.16 3.19 4.62
CA VAL A 44 -3.53 3.06 3.29
C VAL A 44 -2.12 2.50 3.44
N ASN A 45 -1.93 1.22 3.14
CA ASN A 45 -0.62 0.56 3.08
C ASN A 45 0.07 0.91 1.77
N ASN A 46 0.80 2.02 1.76
CA ASN A 46 1.49 2.54 0.57
C ASN A 46 3.02 2.40 0.65
N ALA A 47 3.59 2.26 1.83
CA ALA A 47 5.04 2.11 2.01
C ALA A 47 5.56 0.89 1.25
N GLY A 48 6.65 1.07 0.52
CA GLY A 48 7.26 -0.02 -0.24
C GLY A 48 8.35 0.46 -1.18
N ALA A 49 9.20 -0.46 -1.62
CA ALA A 49 10.25 -0.17 -2.57
C ALA A 49 10.55 -1.38 -3.49
N ASN A 50 11.09 -1.07 -4.66
CA ASN A 50 11.78 -2.01 -5.51
C ASN A 50 13.27 -1.63 -5.51
N THR A 51 14.02 -2.17 -4.57
CA THR A 51 15.39 -1.76 -4.31
C THR A 51 16.36 -2.21 -5.39
N LYS A 52 16.02 -3.27 -6.13
CA LYS A 52 16.92 -3.86 -7.13
C LYS A 52 16.19 -4.66 -8.20
N LYS A 53 16.73 -4.64 -9.40
CA LYS A 53 16.25 -5.43 -10.53
C LYS A 53 17.36 -6.37 -10.97
N ASP A 54 17.19 -7.67 -10.72
CA ASP A 54 18.17 -8.70 -11.01
C ASP A 54 17.51 -9.87 -11.77
N LYS A 55 18.31 -10.61 -12.55
CA LYS A 55 17.89 -11.91 -13.03
C LYS A 55 17.66 -12.84 -11.85
N ILE A 56 16.81 -13.84 -12.00
CA ILE A 56 16.52 -14.81 -10.92
C ILE A 56 17.81 -15.45 -10.38
N THR A 57 18.76 -15.74 -11.24
CA THR A 57 20.06 -16.35 -10.87
C THR A 57 20.96 -15.43 -10.04
N ASP A 58 20.74 -14.13 -10.09
CA ASP A 58 21.63 -13.10 -9.54
C ASP A 58 21.00 -12.39 -8.31
N ILE A 59 19.79 -12.80 -7.90
CA ILE A 59 19.09 -12.21 -6.78
C ILE A 59 19.90 -12.39 -5.48
N ASN A 60 20.21 -11.28 -4.82
CA ASN A 60 20.77 -11.32 -3.46
C ASN A 60 19.67 -11.64 -2.45
N LEU A 61 19.86 -12.71 -1.68
CA LEU A 61 18.84 -13.16 -0.72
C LEU A 61 18.63 -12.19 0.46
N ASN A 62 19.60 -11.36 0.82
CA ASN A 62 19.40 -10.35 1.85
C ASN A 62 18.56 -9.18 1.33
N ASP A 63 18.78 -8.75 0.08
CA ASP A 63 17.94 -7.74 -0.56
C ASP A 63 16.48 -8.23 -0.69
N LEU A 64 16.29 -9.51 -1.04
CA LEU A 64 14.97 -10.14 -1.08
C LEU A 64 14.29 -10.14 0.30
N ARG A 65 15.00 -10.54 1.36
CA ARG A 65 14.47 -10.53 2.74
C ARG A 65 14.07 -9.13 3.17
N TYR A 66 14.92 -8.13 2.91
CA TYR A 66 14.61 -6.74 3.23
C TYR A 66 13.37 -6.24 2.48
N MET A 67 13.25 -6.52 1.18
CA MET A 67 12.04 -6.18 0.42
C MET A 67 10.79 -6.89 0.95
N PHE A 68 10.91 -8.13 1.45
CA PHE A 68 9.80 -8.82 2.09
C PHE A 68 9.35 -8.12 3.37
N GLU A 69 10.31 -7.76 4.24
CA GLU A 69 10.02 -6.98 5.44
C GLU A 69 9.31 -5.67 5.10
N LEU A 70 9.83 -4.93 4.12
CA LEU A 70 9.30 -3.62 3.76
C LEU A 70 7.95 -3.68 3.05
N ASN A 71 7.77 -4.58 2.06
CA ASN A 71 6.61 -4.55 1.17
C ASN A 71 5.45 -5.45 1.65
N CYS A 72 5.73 -6.41 2.54
CA CYS A 72 4.76 -7.41 2.96
C CYS A 72 4.58 -7.42 4.48
N VAL A 73 5.64 -7.69 5.25
CA VAL A 73 5.55 -7.87 6.71
C VAL A 73 5.15 -6.57 7.40
N SER A 74 5.71 -5.43 6.98
CA SER A 74 5.34 -4.13 7.56
C SER A 74 3.87 -3.79 7.32
N SER A 75 3.34 -4.07 6.13
CA SER A 75 1.93 -3.83 5.79
C SER A 75 1.00 -4.74 6.61
N LEU A 76 1.37 -6.02 6.78
CA LEU A 76 0.64 -6.93 7.67
C LEU A 76 0.68 -6.44 9.11
N GLY A 77 1.84 -5.98 9.59
CA GLY A 77 1.98 -5.39 10.93
C GLY A 77 1.05 -4.20 11.14
N MET A 78 0.98 -3.25 10.19
CA MET A 78 0.04 -2.13 10.26
C MET A 78 -1.43 -2.59 10.28
N ILE A 79 -1.79 -3.62 9.51
CA ILE A 79 -3.13 -4.21 9.55
C ILE A 79 -3.43 -4.77 10.94
N GLN A 80 -2.49 -5.50 11.55
CA GLN A 80 -2.65 -6.10 12.88
C GLN A 80 -2.84 -5.04 13.98
N GLU A 81 -2.16 -3.90 13.88
CA GLU A 81 -2.32 -2.78 14.83
C GLU A 81 -3.70 -2.11 14.69
N VAL A 82 -4.21 -1.94 13.48
CA VAL A 82 -5.41 -1.14 13.21
C VAL A 82 -6.69 -1.99 13.18
N TYR A 83 -6.61 -3.26 12.79
CA TYR A 83 -7.77 -4.14 12.64
C TYR A 83 -8.66 -4.22 13.89
N PRO A 84 -8.12 -4.39 15.13
CA PRO A 84 -8.95 -4.49 16.32
C PRO A 84 -9.84 -3.26 16.53
N LEU A 85 -9.31 -2.07 16.26
CA LEU A 85 -10.03 -0.80 16.40
C LEU A 85 -11.19 -0.66 15.41
N MET A 86 -10.96 -1.10 14.17
CA MET A 86 -12.00 -1.14 13.14
C MET A 86 -13.06 -2.20 13.44
N ALA A 87 -12.65 -3.39 13.91
CA ALA A 87 -13.52 -4.52 14.22
C ALA A 87 -14.48 -4.20 15.38
N GLU A 88 -14.02 -3.51 16.42
CA GLU A 88 -14.86 -3.06 17.53
C GLU A 88 -16.00 -2.16 17.06
N ARG A 89 -15.72 -1.29 16.09
CA ARG A 89 -16.70 -0.35 15.52
C ARG A 89 -17.52 -0.93 14.37
N LYS A 90 -17.17 -2.13 13.89
CA LYS A 90 -17.76 -2.75 12.70
C LYS A 90 -17.71 -1.84 11.47
N ARG A 91 -16.63 -1.07 11.35
CA ARG A 91 -16.44 -0.10 10.28
C ARG A 91 -14.96 0.16 10.05
N GLY A 92 -14.53 0.13 8.78
CA GLY A 92 -13.18 0.47 8.35
C GLY A 92 -12.92 0.09 6.91
N LEU A 93 -11.79 0.57 6.38
CA LEU A 93 -11.32 0.24 5.04
C LEU A 93 -9.80 0.09 5.04
N PHE A 94 -9.31 -1.04 4.59
CA PHE A 94 -7.91 -1.24 4.24
C PHE A 94 -7.70 -0.98 2.75
N VAL A 95 -6.78 -0.11 2.40
CA VAL A 95 -6.34 0.13 1.02
C VAL A 95 -4.90 -0.33 0.88
N ASN A 96 -4.68 -1.43 0.15
CA ASN A 96 -3.36 -2.01 -0.04
C ASN A 96 -2.81 -1.64 -1.42
N ILE A 97 -1.70 -0.88 -1.46
CA ILE A 97 -1.04 -0.52 -2.72
C ILE A 97 -0.13 -1.68 -3.13
N LEU A 98 -0.66 -2.52 -3.98
CA LEU A 98 0.03 -3.65 -4.58
C LEU A 98 0.83 -3.20 -5.82
N SER A 99 0.76 -3.93 -6.89
CA SER A 99 1.39 -3.58 -8.17
C SER A 99 0.76 -4.37 -9.31
N SER A 100 0.79 -3.82 -10.51
CA SER A 100 0.45 -4.58 -11.72
C SER A 100 1.37 -5.79 -11.95
N CYS A 101 2.53 -5.88 -11.28
CA CYS A 101 3.39 -7.06 -11.34
C CYS A 101 2.76 -8.32 -10.72
N CYS A 102 1.75 -8.19 -9.84
CA CYS A 102 0.96 -9.32 -9.36
C CYS A 102 0.09 -9.96 -10.46
N LEU A 103 -0.23 -9.18 -11.49
CA LEU A 103 -1.08 -9.60 -12.60
C LEU A 103 -0.28 -9.89 -13.86
N PHE A 104 0.85 -9.20 -14.04
CA PHE A 104 1.69 -9.22 -15.23
C PHE A 104 3.16 -9.28 -14.85
N ASN A 105 3.76 -10.44 -15.03
CA ASN A 105 5.16 -10.67 -14.70
C ASN A 105 6.09 -10.01 -15.72
N ASN A 106 7.12 -9.30 -15.23
CA ASN A 106 8.16 -8.72 -16.04
C ASN A 106 9.53 -9.34 -15.72
N PRO A 107 10.40 -9.57 -16.70
CA PRO A 107 11.78 -9.99 -16.43
C PRO A 107 12.48 -9.05 -15.45
N MET A 108 13.38 -9.58 -14.64
CA MET A 108 14.22 -8.86 -13.69
C MET A 108 13.47 -8.23 -12.50
N THR A 109 12.17 -8.53 -12.31
CA THR A 109 11.38 -8.04 -11.17
C THR A 109 11.06 -9.14 -10.16
N GLY A 110 11.75 -10.29 -10.22
CA GLY A 110 11.40 -11.49 -9.44
C GLY A 110 11.30 -11.24 -7.94
N SER A 111 12.27 -10.54 -7.34
CA SER A 111 12.24 -10.21 -5.90
C SER A 111 11.05 -9.33 -5.55
N TYR A 112 10.83 -8.26 -6.30
CA TYR A 112 9.72 -7.33 -6.06
C TYR A 112 8.36 -7.99 -6.27
N SER A 113 8.18 -8.71 -7.38
CA SER A 113 6.93 -9.43 -7.67
C SER A 113 6.60 -10.40 -6.54
N ALA A 114 7.55 -11.22 -6.10
CA ALA A 114 7.35 -12.16 -5.01
C ALA A 114 6.84 -11.49 -3.72
N THR A 115 7.34 -10.28 -3.38
CA THR A 115 6.89 -9.56 -2.18
C THR A 115 5.49 -8.97 -2.35
N LYS A 116 5.14 -8.50 -3.54
CA LYS A 116 3.80 -7.96 -3.82
C LYS A 116 2.76 -9.07 -3.97
N ASP A 117 3.12 -10.21 -4.56
CA ASP A 117 2.27 -11.40 -4.63
C ASP A 117 1.98 -11.97 -3.23
N ALA A 118 2.99 -11.97 -2.34
CA ALA A 118 2.79 -12.39 -0.95
C ALA A 118 1.79 -11.46 -0.24
N MET A 119 1.91 -10.14 -0.39
CA MET A 119 0.96 -9.19 0.20
C MET A 119 -0.42 -9.29 -0.44
N GLU A 120 -0.50 -9.56 -1.74
CA GLU A 120 -1.77 -9.84 -2.42
C GLU A 120 -2.48 -11.06 -1.83
N GLY A 121 -1.73 -12.15 -1.61
CA GLY A 121 -2.25 -13.36 -0.97
C GLY A 121 -2.85 -13.07 0.42
N ILE A 122 -2.11 -12.32 1.26
CA ILE A 122 -2.59 -11.87 2.57
C ILE A 122 -3.87 -11.04 2.42
N SER A 123 -3.86 -10.05 1.52
CA SER A 123 -4.99 -9.15 1.33
C SER A 123 -6.26 -9.87 0.86
N LYS A 124 -6.14 -10.87 -0.01
CA LYS A 124 -7.27 -11.72 -0.47
C LYS A 124 -7.90 -12.51 0.68
N ILE A 125 -7.10 -12.98 1.64
CA ILE A 125 -7.62 -13.66 2.83
C ILE A 125 -8.25 -12.63 3.78
N LEU A 126 -7.57 -11.51 4.02
CA LEU A 126 -8.11 -10.41 4.83
C LEU A 126 -9.50 -9.95 4.34
N THR A 127 -9.72 -9.86 3.03
CA THR A 127 -11.03 -9.51 2.44
C THR A 127 -12.14 -10.46 2.90
N LYS A 128 -11.83 -11.74 3.08
CA LYS A 128 -12.82 -12.74 3.52
C LYS A 128 -13.05 -12.68 5.04
N GLU A 129 -11.98 -12.52 5.81
CA GLU A 129 -12.03 -12.48 7.27
C GLU A 129 -12.69 -11.19 7.75
N ALA A 130 -12.33 -10.05 7.18
CA ALA A 130 -12.83 -8.72 7.55
C ALA A 130 -14.31 -8.50 7.25
N LYS A 131 -14.90 -9.32 6.37
CA LYS A 131 -16.33 -9.25 6.03
C LYS A 131 -17.25 -9.42 7.26
N ALA A 132 -16.90 -10.31 8.19
CA ALA A 132 -17.67 -10.53 9.41
C ALA A 132 -17.69 -9.30 10.33
N ASP A 133 -16.70 -8.43 10.19
CA ASP A 133 -16.55 -7.20 10.96
C ASP A 133 -17.00 -5.95 10.17
N ASN A 134 -17.61 -6.13 9.00
CA ASN A 134 -18.08 -5.05 8.13
C ASN A 134 -16.92 -4.09 7.75
N ILE A 135 -15.71 -4.63 7.54
CA ILE A 135 -14.52 -3.90 7.14
C ILE A 135 -14.24 -4.18 5.67
N GLY A 136 -14.08 -3.12 4.88
CA GLY A 136 -13.71 -3.21 3.47
C GLY A 136 -12.21 -3.44 3.26
N VAL A 137 -11.88 -4.07 2.13
CA VAL A 137 -10.48 -4.21 1.68
C VAL A 137 -10.43 -3.88 0.19
N CYS A 138 -9.61 -2.90 -0.16
CA CYS A 138 -9.38 -2.46 -1.53
C CYS A 138 -7.92 -2.70 -1.92
N ASN A 139 -7.70 -3.44 -3.00
CA ASN A 139 -6.39 -3.69 -3.58
C ASN A 139 -6.20 -2.78 -4.79
N VAL A 140 -5.13 -2.02 -4.79
CA VAL A 140 -4.79 -1.14 -5.92
C VAL A 140 -3.55 -1.70 -6.61
N TYR A 141 -3.66 -1.94 -7.91
CA TYR A 141 -2.60 -2.51 -8.75
C TYR A 141 -2.10 -1.46 -9.76
N PRO A 142 -1.27 -0.50 -9.33
CA PRO A 142 -0.73 0.47 -10.26
C PRO A 142 0.30 -0.18 -11.19
N GLY A 143 0.28 0.22 -12.46
CA GLY A 143 1.40 0.03 -13.37
C GLY A 143 2.51 1.05 -13.15
N GLY A 144 3.14 1.53 -14.21
CA GLY A 144 4.13 2.59 -14.11
C GLY A 144 3.51 3.90 -13.62
N VAL A 145 4.01 4.43 -12.52
CA VAL A 145 3.67 5.77 -11.99
C VAL A 145 4.92 6.63 -12.01
N ASP A 146 4.81 7.87 -12.47
CA ASP A 146 5.92 8.82 -12.56
C ASP A 146 6.17 9.45 -11.19
N THR A 147 7.01 8.81 -10.40
CA THR A 147 7.37 9.18 -9.04
C THR A 147 8.86 8.93 -8.78
N ASN A 148 9.36 9.40 -7.65
CA ASN A 148 10.72 9.10 -7.16
C ASN A 148 10.96 7.61 -6.83
N PHE A 149 9.95 6.74 -6.92
CA PHE A 149 10.11 5.29 -6.85
C PHE A 149 10.99 4.74 -7.98
N ARG A 150 11.12 5.48 -9.07
CA ARG A 150 11.91 5.11 -10.24
C ARG A 150 13.10 6.06 -10.40
N ALA A 151 14.23 5.50 -10.86
CA ALA A 151 15.45 6.28 -11.08
C ALA A 151 15.33 7.32 -12.23
N LYS A 152 14.35 7.15 -13.13
CA LYS A 152 14.10 8.06 -14.27
C LYS A 152 12.63 8.37 -14.39
N ALA A 153 12.32 9.65 -14.51
CA ALA A 153 10.99 10.14 -14.86
C ALA A 153 10.55 9.60 -16.22
N ASN A 154 9.26 9.32 -16.36
CA ASN A 154 8.67 8.94 -17.64
C ASN A 154 7.29 9.60 -17.77
N PRO A 155 7.15 10.64 -18.60
CA PRO A 155 5.90 11.39 -18.74
C PRO A 155 4.74 10.57 -19.35
N ASN A 156 5.05 9.38 -19.89
CA ASN A 156 4.03 8.45 -20.40
C ASN A 156 3.48 7.50 -19.32
N TYR A 157 4.01 7.57 -18.10
CA TYR A 157 3.45 6.84 -16.96
C TYR A 157 2.26 7.58 -16.33
N LEU A 158 1.55 6.90 -15.44
CA LEU A 158 0.48 7.52 -14.66
C LEU A 158 1.04 8.65 -13.79
N ARG A 159 0.29 9.72 -13.66
CA ARG A 159 0.62 10.75 -12.67
C ARG A 159 0.22 10.27 -11.27
N PRO A 160 0.97 10.60 -10.22
CA PRO A 160 0.62 10.26 -8.84
C PRO A 160 -0.79 10.69 -8.44
N GLU A 161 -1.21 11.89 -8.91
CA GLU A 161 -2.53 12.46 -8.62
C GLU A 161 -3.67 11.60 -9.22
N THR A 162 -3.41 10.94 -10.36
CA THR A 162 -4.39 10.03 -10.98
C THR A 162 -4.64 8.82 -10.07
N VAL A 163 -3.57 8.23 -9.53
CA VAL A 163 -3.67 7.09 -8.59
C VAL A 163 -4.35 7.53 -7.30
N ALA A 164 -3.94 8.67 -6.73
CA ALA A 164 -4.51 9.21 -5.50
C ALA A 164 -6.01 9.52 -5.66
N LYS A 165 -6.42 10.09 -6.81
CA LYS A 165 -7.83 10.35 -7.10
C LYS A 165 -8.67 9.07 -7.14
N MET A 166 -8.13 7.99 -7.71
CA MET A 166 -8.84 6.71 -7.74
C MET A 166 -8.98 6.10 -6.34
N ILE A 167 -7.92 6.17 -5.52
CA ILE A 167 -7.97 5.75 -4.12
C ILE A 167 -9.03 6.55 -3.37
N LYS A 168 -9.03 7.88 -3.52
CA LYS A 168 -10.04 8.74 -2.90
C LYS A 168 -11.47 8.31 -3.29
N ASN A 169 -11.73 8.11 -4.58
CA ASN A 169 -13.05 7.68 -5.04
C ASN A 169 -13.48 6.35 -4.41
N CYS A 170 -12.56 5.43 -4.12
CA CYS A 170 -12.87 4.16 -3.46
C CYS A 170 -13.14 4.31 -1.97
N ILE A 171 -12.51 5.29 -1.32
CA ILE A 171 -12.78 5.63 0.08
C ILE A 171 -14.17 6.26 0.24
N GLU A 172 -14.64 6.98 -0.76
CA GLU A 172 -15.92 7.71 -0.75
C GLU A 172 -17.14 6.84 -1.14
N VAL A 173 -16.96 5.55 -1.39
CA VAL A 173 -18.09 4.62 -1.61
C VAL A 173 -18.78 4.33 -0.28
N GLU A 174 -20.07 4.65 -0.17
CA GLU A 174 -20.82 4.56 1.09
C GLU A 174 -21.58 3.23 1.25
N ASP A 175 -22.02 2.64 0.14
CA ASP A 175 -22.94 1.48 0.12
C ASP A 175 -22.28 0.17 -0.34
N GLY A 176 -20.95 0.15 -0.40
CA GLY A 176 -20.17 -0.99 -0.85
C GLY A 176 -18.67 -0.85 -0.63
N CYS A 177 -17.90 -1.74 -1.23
CA CYS A 177 -16.45 -1.69 -1.23
C CYS A 177 -15.93 -2.01 -2.63
N VAL A 178 -15.04 -1.17 -3.13
CA VAL A 178 -14.26 -1.49 -4.33
C VAL A 178 -13.13 -2.43 -3.92
N HIS A 179 -13.15 -3.67 -4.38
CA HIS A 179 -12.17 -4.68 -3.96
C HIS A 179 -10.85 -4.61 -4.71
N ASP A 180 -10.90 -4.41 -6.03
CA ASP A 180 -9.70 -4.41 -6.86
C ASP A 180 -9.75 -3.27 -7.89
N ILE A 181 -8.62 -2.54 -8.02
CA ILE A 181 -8.44 -1.50 -9.02
C ILE A 181 -7.14 -1.74 -9.77
N VAL A 182 -7.22 -1.91 -11.06
CA VAL A 182 -6.05 -2.00 -11.94
C VAL A 182 -5.93 -0.70 -12.72
N LEU A 183 -4.83 0.02 -12.50
CA LEU A 183 -4.52 1.28 -13.19
C LEU A 183 -3.21 1.12 -13.96
N ARG A 184 -3.25 1.25 -15.28
CA ARG A 184 -2.05 1.10 -16.12
C ARG A 184 -1.92 2.25 -17.11
N PRO A 185 -0.71 2.76 -17.36
CA PRO A 185 -0.46 3.70 -18.43
C PRO A 185 -0.63 3.02 -19.79
N PHE A 186 -1.07 3.77 -20.80
CA PHE A 186 -1.28 3.24 -22.16
C PHE A 186 -0.02 2.69 -22.83
N ILE A 187 1.18 3.06 -22.33
CA ILE A 187 2.46 2.57 -22.85
C ILE A 187 2.79 1.12 -22.43
N GLU A 188 2.04 0.56 -21.48
CA GLU A 188 2.26 -0.82 -21.02
C GLU A 188 1.44 -1.79 -21.87
N ASP A 189 2.12 -2.58 -22.72
CA ASP A 189 1.50 -3.46 -23.73
C ASP A 189 0.88 -4.74 -23.15
N ASN A 190 1.22 -5.11 -21.92
CA ASN A 190 0.67 -6.32 -21.29
C ASN A 190 -0.76 -6.06 -20.81
N ILE A 191 -1.74 -6.35 -21.65
CA ILE A 191 -3.16 -6.36 -21.27
C ILE A 191 -3.53 -7.80 -20.88
N PRO A 192 -4.37 -8.01 -19.86
CA PRO A 192 -4.79 -9.35 -19.45
C PRO A 192 -5.50 -10.10 -20.58
#